data_0219c6d3ab9dfc99689375d43156cbce
#
_entry.id   0219c6d3ab9dfc99689375d43156cbce
#
_cell.length_a   1.000
_cell.length_b   1.000
_cell.length_c   1.000
_cell.angle_alpha   90.00
_cell.angle_beta   90.00
_cell.angle_gamma   90.00
#
_symmetry.space_group_name_H-M   'P 1'
#
loop_
_entity.id
_entity.type
_entity.pdbx_description
1 polymer ?
#
loop_
_entity_poly.entity_id
_entity_poly.type
_entity_poly.pdbx_seq_one_letter_code
_entity_poly.pdbx_strand_id
1 'polypeptide(L)'
;GVCDARFIMSSMGHVVGEKITDAVERATKEKLPVIIFACSGGARMQEGIVSLMQMAKTSAALKRHHEAGQLFISVLTDPTTGGVTASFAMLGDIILAEPHALIGFAGPRVIEQTIGQKLPEGFQRAEFLLEHGFVDKIVERKDQKKVIGQILYMHRNHRMNVDLPVGKTAAAVDNLGKMAQSGGKTSDGKISGKGTSGKKTGGTSKTAWDTVLLSRKSDRPVAADYINAIFDEFIEFHGDRYFGDDGAIVGGIAMFHG
;
A
#
# COMPACT_ATOMS: atom_id res chain seq x y z
N GLY A 1 19.29 -1.17 -3.37
CA GLY A 1 19.95 -0.21 -4.29
C GLY A 1 19.59 1.23 -3.96
N VAL A 2 20.49 2.14 -4.23
CA VAL A 2 20.25 3.58 -4.05
C VAL A 2 20.79 4.31 -5.28
N CYS A 3 19.94 5.10 -5.91
CA CYS A 3 20.31 6.02 -6.98
C CYS A 3 20.82 7.34 -6.38
N ASP A 4 21.85 7.93 -6.97
CA ASP A 4 22.40 9.23 -6.54
C ASP A 4 22.36 10.22 -7.71
N ALA A 5 21.43 11.17 -7.67
CA ALA A 5 21.24 12.16 -8.72
C ALA A 5 22.41 13.11 -8.93
N ARG A 6 23.34 13.21 -7.96
CA ARG A 6 24.57 14.00 -8.10
C ARG A 6 25.49 13.47 -9.20
N PHE A 7 25.35 12.17 -9.55
CA PHE A 7 26.12 11.56 -10.63
C PHE A 7 25.26 11.47 -11.91
N ILE A 8 25.42 12.43 -12.81
CA ILE A 8 24.73 12.53 -14.11
C ILE A 8 23.20 12.33 -13.96
N MET A 9 22.60 12.99 -12.97
CA MET A 9 21.17 12.85 -12.60
C MET A 9 20.75 11.38 -12.38
N SER A 10 21.68 10.51 -12.03
CA SER A 10 21.47 9.06 -11.89
C SER A 10 20.78 8.43 -13.11
N SER A 11 21.01 9.00 -14.29
CA SER A 11 20.41 8.50 -15.52
C SER A 11 20.84 7.07 -15.81
N MET A 12 19.88 6.22 -16.20
CA MET A 12 20.11 4.81 -16.43
C MET A 12 20.78 4.58 -17.78
N GLY A 13 22.07 4.25 -17.76
CA GLY A 13 22.83 3.73 -18.88
C GLY A 13 23.16 2.26 -18.67
N HIS A 14 24.02 1.70 -19.53
CA HIS A 14 24.40 0.30 -19.51
C HIS A 14 24.82 -0.18 -18.11
N VAL A 15 25.78 0.51 -17.48
CA VAL A 15 26.32 0.09 -16.18
C VAL A 15 25.28 0.13 -15.07
N VAL A 16 24.38 1.11 -15.08
CA VAL A 16 23.29 1.20 -14.08
C VAL A 16 22.33 0.03 -14.25
N GLY A 17 21.92 -0.24 -15.51
CA GLY A 17 21.05 -1.37 -15.81
C GLY A 17 21.68 -2.72 -15.43
N GLU A 18 22.97 -2.93 -15.71
CA GLU A 18 23.71 -4.12 -15.28
C GLU A 18 23.69 -4.27 -13.75
N LYS A 19 24.08 -3.24 -13.01
CA LYS A 19 24.15 -3.31 -11.55
C LYS A 19 22.78 -3.61 -10.92
N ILE A 20 21.70 -3.05 -11.47
CA ILE A 20 20.34 -3.36 -10.99
C ILE A 20 20.01 -4.81 -11.30
N THR A 21 20.24 -5.25 -12.54
CA THR A 21 19.97 -6.62 -12.98
C THR A 21 20.74 -7.63 -12.13
N ASP A 22 22.05 -7.47 -11.98
CA ASP A 22 22.90 -8.37 -11.19
C ASP A 22 22.45 -8.45 -9.74
N ALA A 23 22.09 -7.30 -9.14
CA ALA A 23 21.60 -7.25 -7.77
C ALA A 23 20.25 -8.00 -7.62
N VAL A 24 19.33 -7.82 -8.57
CA VAL A 24 18.03 -8.50 -8.57
C VAL A 24 18.19 -10.00 -8.80
N GLU A 25 19.01 -10.41 -9.77
CA GLU A 25 19.26 -11.84 -10.06
C GLU A 25 19.94 -12.54 -8.89
N ARG A 26 20.90 -11.87 -8.26
CA ARG A 26 21.54 -12.38 -7.04
C ARG A 26 20.53 -12.50 -5.90
N ALA A 27 19.73 -11.47 -5.66
CA ALA A 27 18.68 -11.50 -4.63
C ALA A 27 17.67 -12.62 -4.89
N THR A 28 17.28 -12.85 -6.15
CA THR A 28 16.41 -13.94 -6.55
C THR A 28 17.01 -15.30 -6.20
N LYS A 29 18.28 -15.50 -6.52
CA LYS A 29 19.02 -16.74 -6.21
C LYS A 29 19.17 -16.99 -4.71
N GLU A 30 19.45 -15.92 -3.96
CA GLU A 30 19.63 -15.96 -2.50
C GLU A 30 18.30 -15.90 -1.75
N LYS A 31 17.16 -15.72 -2.46
CA LYS A 31 15.80 -15.59 -1.91
C LYS A 31 15.68 -14.42 -0.94
N LEU A 32 16.23 -13.28 -1.32
CA LEU A 32 16.20 -12.04 -0.56
C LEU A 32 15.24 -11.03 -1.20
N PRO A 33 14.57 -10.19 -0.40
CA PRO A 33 13.82 -9.06 -0.94
C PRO A 33 14.75 -8.03 -1.56
N VAL A 34 14.24 -7.29 -2.55
CA VAL A 34 14.96 -6.18 -3.19
C VAL A 34 14.31 -4.86 -2.79
N ILE A 35 15.12 -3.86 -2.43
CA ILE A 35 14.67 -2.50 -2.16
C ILE A 35 15.51 -1.56 -3.01
N ILE A 36 14.85 -0.71 -3.82
CA ILE A 36 15.55 0.30 -4.64
C ILE A 36 14.98 1.68 -4.35
N PHE A 37 15.87 2.58 -3.91
CA PHE A 37 15.58 4.01 -3.82
C PHE A 37 15.86 4.63 -5.18
N ALA A 38 14.82 4.95 -5.91
CA ALA A 38 14.91 5.54 -7.24
C ALA A 38 15.01 7.07 -7.13
N CYS A 39 16.04 7.63 -7.78
CA CYS A 39 16.24 9.06 -7.93
C CYS A 39 16.94 9.28 -9.27
N SER A 40 16.20 9.65 -10.33
CA SER A 40 16.77 9.65 -11.67
C SER A 40 16.05 10.59 -12.62
N GLY A 41 16.84 11.21 -13.51
CA GLY A 41 16.33 11.93 -14.67
C GLY A 41 15.86 11.04 -15.84
N GLY A 42 15.99 9.72 -15.74
CA GLY A 42 15.50 8.78 -16.75
C GLY A 42 16.59 7.99 -17.47
N ALA A 43 16.33 7.56 -18.71
CA ALA A 43 17.31 6.87 -19.55
C ALA A 43 18.43 7.82 -20.00
N ARG A 44 19.66 7.32 -19.99
CA ARG A 44 20.86 8.12 -20.36
C ARG A 44 20.93 8.33 -21.87
N MET A 45 20.62 9.55 -22.30
CA MET A 45 20.55 9.90 -23.74
C MET A 45 21.92 9.70 -24.44
N GLN A 46 23.02 9.91 -23.75
CA GLN A 46 24.38 9.79 -24.31
C GLN A 46 24.73 8.35 -24.75
N GLU A 47 24.04 7.36 -24.21
CA GLU A 47 24.25 5.95 -24.60
C GLU A 47 23.20 5.46 -25.63
N GLY A 48 22.32 6.34 -26.09
CA GLY A 48 21.36 6.05 -27.15
C GLY A 48 20.49 4.83 -26.88
N ILE A 49 20.37 3.95 -27.87
CA ILE A 49 19.51 2.76 -27.79
C ILE A 49 19.91 1.80 -26.66
N VAL A 50 21.18 1.78 -26.29
CA VAL A 50 21.69 0.88 -25.21
C VAL A 50 21.04 1.22 -23.87
N SER A 51 20.80 2.52 -23.59
CA SER A 51 20.09 2.94 -22.37
C SER A 51 18.62 2.52 -22.38
N LEU A 52 17.94 2.53 -23.54
CA LEU A 52 16.58 2.04 -23.66
C LEU A 52 16.49 0.50 -23.45
N MET A 53 17.49 -0.24 -23.91
CA MET A 53 17.56 -1.68 -23.69
C MET A 53 17.67 -2.03 -22.20
N GLN A 54 18.23 -1.13 -21.37
CA GLN A 54 18.29 -1.35 -19.92
C GLN A 54 16.91 -1.38 -19.27
N MET A 55 15.93 -0.64 -19.81
CA MET A 55 14.55 -0.68 -19.32
C MET A 55 13.98 -2.11 -19.42
N ALA A 56 14.12 -2.74 -20.59
CA ALA A 56 13.68 -4.11 -20.80
C ALA A 56 14.48 -5.10 -19.92
N LYS A 57 15.77 -4.90 -19.78
CA LYS A 57 16.67 -5.77 -19.02
C LYS A 57 16.31 -5.79 -17.54
N THR A 58 16.18 -4.63 -16.92
CA THR A 58 15.82 -4.51 -15.50
C THR A 58 14.40 -5.04 -15.24
N SER A 59 13.44 -4.73 -16.12
CA SER A 59 12.08 -5.25 -16.03
C SER A 59 12.02 -6.78 -16.12
N ALA A 60 12.79 -7.38 -17.03
CA ALA A 60 12.86 -8.84 -17.14
C ALA A 60 13.47 -9.51 -15.89
N ALA A 61 14.47 -8.89 -15.27
CA ALA A 61 15.05 -9.39 -14.02
C ALA A 61 14.04 -9.32 -12.88
N LEU A 62 13.32 -8.20 -12.74
CA LEU A 62 12.26 -8.04 -11.73
C LEU A 62 11.09 -9.00 -11.95
N LYS A 63 10.72 -9.26 -13.21
CA LYS A 63 9.69 -10.26 -13.53
C LYS A 63 10.08 -11.64 -13.01
N ARG A 64 11.34 -12.08 -13.23
CA ARG A 64 11.84 -13.36 -12.69
C ARG A 64 11.89 -13.35 -11.16
N HIS A 65 12.21 -12.22 -10.55
CA HIS A 65 12.21 -12.03 -9.10
C HIS A 65 10.82 -12.24 -8.50
N HIS A 66 9.82 -11.60 -9.11
CA HIS A 66 8.41 -11.73 -8.75
C HIS A 66 7.91 -13.19 -8.93
N GLU A 67 8.19 -13.83 -10.07
CA GLU A 67 7.83 -15.23 -10.33
C GLU A 67 8.47 -16.21 -9.34
N ALA A 68 9.64 -15.85 -8.79
CA ALA A 68 10.28 -16.59 -7.70
C ALA A 68 9.63 -16.33 -6.32
N GLY A 69 8.57 -15.52 -6.24
CA GLY A 69 7.86 -15.18 -5.02
C GLY A 69 8.68 -14.28 -4.08
N GLN A 70 9.57 -13.44 -4.63
CA GLN A 70 10.38 -12.54 -3.85
C GLN A 70 9.85 -11.11 -3.92
N LEU A 71 9.90 -10.41 -2.79
CA LEU A 71 9.38 -9.05 -2.63
C LEU A 71 10.32 -8.01 -3.25
N PHE A 72 9.74 -7.09 -4.03
CA PHE A 72 10.41 -5.88 -4.49
C PHE A 72 9.71 -4.63 -3.97
N ILE A 73 10.41 -3.81 -3.17
CA ILE A 73 9.95 -2.50 -2.69
C ILE A 73 10.63 -1.41 -3.52
N SER A 74 9.85 -0.60 -4.21
CA SER A 74 10.34 0.60 -4.90
C SER A 74 10.06 1.83 -4.04
N VAL A 75 11.10 2.65 -3.81
CA VAL A 75 10.97 3.91 -3.07
C VAL A 75 11.30 5.05 -4.03
N LEU A 76 10.28 5.82 -4.39
CA LEU A 76 10.37 6.91 -5.36
C LEU A 76 10.77 8.20 -4.66
N THR A 77 11.90 8.77 -5.05
CA THR A 77 12.39 10.04 -4.49
C THR A 77 12.45 11.12 -5.57
N ASP A 78 12.70 12.36 -5.20
CA ASP A 78 12.71 13.51 -6.10
C ASP A 78 14.06 13.68 -6.82
N PRO A 79 14.09 13.72 -8.19
CA PRO A 79 13.05 13.29 -9.11
C PRO A 79 13.17 11.80 -9.49
N THR A 80 12.04 11.19 -9.89
CA THR A 80 12.04 9.88 -10.56
C THR A 80 11.28 10.02 -11.86
N THR A 81 11.98 10.08 -13.01
CA THR A 81 11.37 10.44 -14.29
C THR A 81 11.85 9.57 -15.44
N GLY A 82 11.21 9.71 -16.58
CA GLY A 82 11.61 9.15 -17.87
C GLY A 82 11.64 7.62 -17.89
N GLY A 83 12.69 7.08 -18.52
CA GLY A 83 12.87 5.64 -18.67
C GLY A 83 13.02 4.87 -17.37
N VAL A 84 13.39 5.54 -16.28
CA VAL A 84 13.47 4.90 -14.95
C VAL A 84 12.06 4.69 -14.40
N THR A 85 11.18 5.69 -14.48
CA THR A 85 9.76 5.54 -14.13
C THR A 85 9.09 4.49 -15.02
N ALA A 86 9.33 4.54 -16.33
CA ALA A 86 8.74 3.59 -17.29
C ALA A 86 9.37 2.18 -17.24
N SER A 87 10.18 1.88 -16.23
CA SER A 87 10.80 0.57 -16.04
C SER A 87 10.77 0.17 -14.55
N PHE A 88 11.93 -0.11 -13.96
CA PHE A 88 12.01 -0.71 -12.64
C PHE A 88 11.32 0.08 -11.52
N ALA A 89 11.27 1.42 -11.61
CA ALA A 89 10.73 2.23 -10.53
C ALA A 89 9.24 2.01 -10.26
N MET A 90 8.44 1.74 -11.30
CA MET A 90 6.99 1.48 -11.19
C MET A 90 6.62 -0.01 -11.19
N LEU A 91 7.61 -0.90 -11.04
CA LEU A 91 7.40 -2.35 -11.00
C LEU A 91 7.48 -2.95 -9.60
N GLY A 92 7.52 -2.11 -8.56
CA GLY A 92 7.52 -2.59 -7.18
C GLY A 92 6.23 -3.37 -6.83
N ASP A 93 6.35 -4.45 -6.08
CA ASP A 93 5.18 -5.08 -5.43
C ASP A 93 4.58 -4.09 -4.42
N ILE A 94 5.45 -3.28 -3.79
CA ILE A 94 5.08 -2.14 -2.95
C ILE A 94 5.83 -0.92 -3.45
N ILE A 95 5.10 0.17 -3.73
CA ILE A 95 5.63 1.43 -4.22
C ILE A 95 5.41 2.51 -3.17
N LEU A 96 6.50 2.93 -2.55
CA LEU A 96 6.51 4.05 -1.61
C LEU A 96 7.03 5.31 -2.31
N ALA A 97 6.56 6.48 -1.91
CA ALA A 97 7.08 7.76 -2.41
C ALA A 97 7.44 8.70 -1.25
N GLU A 98 8.44 9.57 -1.47
CA GLU A 98 8.67 10.70 -0.58
C GLU A 98 7.64 11.80 -0.84
N PRO A 99 7.26 12.58 0.18
CA PRO A 99 6.38 13.73 -0.01
C PRO A 99 6.93 14.68 -1.08
N HIS A 100 6.06 15.20 -1.91
CA HIS A 100 6.32 16.18 -2.98
C HIS A 100 7.32 15.72 -4.06
N ALA A 101 7.73 14.46 -4.08
CA ALA A 101 8.61 13.93 -5.11
C ALA A 101 7.99 14.08 -6.50
N LEU A 102 8.80 14.54 -7.47
CA LEU A 102 8.42 14.59 -8.88
C LEU A 102 8.56 13.19 -9.48
N ILE A 103 7.44 12.61 -9.88
CA ILE A 103 7.41 11.25 -10.42
C ILE A 103 6.59 11.28 -11.72
N GLY A 104 7.22 10.96 -12.83
CA GLY A 104 6.54 10.99 -14.12
C GLY A 104 7.42 10.56 -15.28
N PHE A 105 6.84 10.41 -16.48
CA PHE A 105 7.62 10.05 -17.64
C PHE A 105 8.30 11.29 -18.26
N ALA A 106 7.53 12.22 -18.79
CA ALA A 106 8.06 13.49 -19.30
C ALA A 106 8.04 14.54 -18.18
N GLY A 107 9.06 15.39 -18.13
CA GLY A 107 9.08 16.50 -17.19
C GLY A 107 7.96 17.52 -17.48
N PRO A 108 7.44 18.26 -16.48
CA PRO A 108 6.32 19.19 -16.64
C PRO A 108 6.56 20.20 -17.79
N ARG A 109 7.76 20.77 -17.87
CA ARG A 109 8.11 21.75 -18.91
C ARG A 109 7.97 21.16 -20.32
N VAL A 110 8.36 19.91 -20.53
CA VAL A 110 8.26 19.23 -21.83
C VAL A 110 6.80 19.02 -22.21
N ILE A 111 5.99 18.59 -21.24
CA ILE A 111 4.55 18.38 -21.44
C ILE A 111 3.89 19.70 -21.82
N GLU A 112 4.08 20.77 -21.02
CA GLU A 112 3.49 22.09 -21.28
C GLU A 112 3.85 22.64 -22.65
N GLN A 113 5.12 22.50 -23.07
CA GLN A 113 5.57 22.90 -24.38
C GLN A 113 4.93 22.08 -25.51
N THR A 114 4.67 20.82 -25.28
CA THR A 114 4.10 19.91 -26.27
C THR A 114 2.59 20.13 -26.44
N ILE A 115 1.85 20.27 -25.35
CA ILE A 115 0.40 20.45 -25.40
C ILE A 115 -0.03 21.93 -25.49
N GLY A 116 0.89 22.88 -25.27
CA GLY A 116 0.61 24.31 -25.27
C GLY A 116 -0.29 24.80 -24.13
N GLN A 117 -0.38 24.04 -23.03
CA GLN A 117 -1.22 24.37 -21.89
C GLN A 117 -0.41 24.23 -20.60
N LYS A 118 -0.78 25.03 -19.59
CA LYS A 118 -0.22 24.88 -18.24
C LYS A 118 -0.80 23.64 -17.57
N LEU A 119 0.07 22.91 -16.88
CA LEU A 119 -0.34 21.77 -16.11
C LEU A 119 -1.05 22.20 -14.82
N PRO A 120 -1.99 21.37 -14.30
CA PRO A 120 -2.59 21.58 -12.99
C PRO A 120 -1.52 21.67 -11.90
N GLU A 121 -1.83 22.42 -10.83
CA GLU A 121 -0.98 22.47 -9.65
C GLU A 121 -0.84 21.08 -9.03
N GLY A 122 0.37 20.72 -8.61
CA GLY A 122 0.65 19.41 -8.05
C GLY A 122 0.77 18.25 -9.05
N PHE A 123 0.57 18.49 -10.34
CA PHE A 123 0.68 17.46 -11.37
C PHE A 123 2.04 16.72 -11.31
N GLN A 124 2.01 15.39 -11.38
CA GLN A 124 3.16 14.51 -11.26
C GLN A 124 3.87 14.56 -9.87
N ARG A 125 3.26 15.12 -8.84
CA ARG A 125 3.78 14.98 -7.49
C ARG A 125 3.31 13.67 -6.86
N ALA A 126 4.04 13.25 -5.82
CA ALA A 126 3.72 12.01 -5.10
C ALA A 126 2.25 11.96 -4.64
N GLU A 127 1.73 13.09 -4.16
CA GLU A 127 0.35 13.24 -3.71
C GLU A 127 -0.65 13.02 -4.86
N PHE A 128 -0.36 13.58 -6.03
CA PHE A 128 -1.16 13.37 -7.23
C PHE A 128 -1.16 11.88 -7.64
N LEU A 129 0.00 11.22 -7.57
CA LEU A 129 0.11 9.80 -7.89
C LEU A 129 -0.60 8.91 -6.87
N LEU A 130 -0.61 9.30 -5.61
CA LEU A 130 -1.37 8.60 -4.56
C LEU A 130 -2.87 8.69 -4.84
N GLU A 131 -3.38 9.89 -5.12
CA GLU A 131 -4.79 10.13 -5.48
C GLU A 131 -5.24 9.33 -6.72
N HIS A 132 -4.32 9.17 -7.69
CA HIS A 132 -4.58 8.42 -8.92
C HIS A 132 -4.16 6.94 -8.84
N GLY A 133 -3.91 6.46 -7.64
CA GLY A 133 -3.70 5.04 -7.38
C GLY A 133 -2.37 4.44 -7.83
N PHE A 134 -1.39 5.25 -8.26
CA PHE A 134 -0.10 4.76 -8.77
C PHE A 134 0.94 4.49 -7.69
N VAL A 135 0.77 5.06 -6.50
CA VAL A 135 1.66 4.92 -5.35
C VAL A 135 0.86 4.37 -4.18
N ASP A 136 1.40 3.38 -3.50
CA ASP A 136 0.71 2.71 -2.41
C ASP A 136 0.72 3.54 -1.11
N LYS A 137 1.82 4.28 -0.88
CA LYS A 137 1.96 5.10 0.33
C LYS A 137 3.02 6.19 0.18
N ILE A 138 2.72 7.37 0.72
CA ILE A 138 3.72 8.43 0.91
C ILE A 138 4.33 8.29 2.30
N VAL A 139 5.68 8.27 2.36
CA VAL A 139 6.42 8.08 3.61
C VAL A 139 7.55 9.08 3.71
N GLU A 140 7.56 9.89 4.77
CA GLU A 140 8.66 10.79 5.04
C GLU A 140 9.98 10.03 5.25
N ARG A 141 11.09 10.62 4.81
CA ARG A 141 12.43 10.00 4.88
C ARG A 141 12.79 9.50 6.28
N LYS A 142 12.42 10.24 7.31
CA LYS A 142 12.69 9.87 8.72
C LYS A 142 11.97 8.58 9.14
N ASP A 143 10.81 8.28 8.53
CA ASP A 143 9.95 7.15 8.89
C ASP A 143 10.17 5.93 7.98
N GLN A 144 10.87 6.09 6.84
CA GLN A 144 11.09 5.02 5.85
C GLN A 144 11.72 3.78 6.48
N LYS A 145 12.73 3.95 7.35
CA LYS A 145 13.38 2.81 8.03
C LYS A 145 12.38 1.98 8.84
N LYS A 146 11.45 2.64 9.53
CA LYS A 146 10.43 1.97 10.33
C LYS A 146 9.42 1.25 9.42
N VAL A 147 8.86 1.95 8.44
CA VAL A 147 7.85 1.39 7.53
C VAL A 147 8.42 0.22 6.72
N ILE A 148 9.59 0.37 6.11
CA ILE A 148 10.25 -0.71 5.36
C ILE A 148 10.56 -1.89 6.28
N GLY A 149 11.03 -1.63 7.51
CA GLY A 149 11.28 -2.66 8.49
C GLY A 149 10.03 -3.48 8.85
N GLN A 150 8.90 -2.81 9.03
CA GLN A 150 7.61 -3.46 9.29
C GLN A 150 7.16 -4.30 8.08
N ILE A 151 7.25 -3.74 6.85
CA ILE A 151 6.93 -4.49 5.63
C ILE A 151 7.78 -5.76 5.51
N LEU A 152 9.10 -5.65 5.70
CA LEU A 152 10.00 -6.80 5.66
C LEU A 152 9.70 -7.82 6.76
N TYR A 153 9.37 -7.35 7.95
CA TYR A 153 8.99 -8.21 9.07
C TYR A 153 7.73 -9.02 8.76
N MET A 154 6.70 -8.37 8.23
CA MET A 154 5.45 -9.02 7.84
C MET A 154 5.64 -10.05 6.71
N HIS A 155 6.57 -9.81 5.78
CA HIS A 155 6.88 -10.74 4.69
C HIS A 155 7.83 -11.88 5.09
N ARG A 156 8.50 -11.80 6.24
CA ARG A 156 9.48 -12.80 6.68
C ARG A 156 8.88 -14.19 6.87
N ASN A 157 7.64 -14.27 7.28
CA ASN A 157 6.96 -15.51 7.69
C ASN A 157 6.11 -16.15 6.58
N HIS A 158 6.26 -15.74 5.33
CA HIS A 158 5.48 -16.23 4.19
C HIS A 158 5.57 -17.77 3.96
N ARG A 159 6.39 -18.50 4.72
CA ARG A 159 6.56 -19.96 4.60
C ARG A 159 6.02 -20.76 5.77
N MET A 160 5.42 -20.14 6.77
CA MET A 160 4.70 -20.92 7.77
C MET A 160 3.34 -21.30 7.20
N ASN A 161 3.10 -22.60 7.04
CA ASN A 161 1.74 -23.13 7.07
C ASN A 161 1.17 -22.70 8.44
N VAL A 162 0.47 -21.59 8.45
CA VAL A 162 -0.26 -21.15 9.63
C VAL A 162 -1.46 -22.07 9.72
N ASP A 163 -1.36 -23.13 10.53
CA ASP A 163 -2.53 -23.75 11.11
C ASP A 163 -3.20 -22.65 11.95
N LEU A 164 -4.12 -21.93 11.29
CA LEU A 164 -4.90 -20.86 11.93
C LEU A 164 -5.61 -21.49 13.12
N PRO A 165 -5.31 -21.08 14.36
CA PRO A 165 -6.07 -21.55 15.50
C PRO A 165 -7.46 -20.92 15.44
N VAL A 166 -8.40 -21.65 14.83
CA VAL A 166 -9.81 -21.27 14.62
C VAL A 166 -10.48 -20.75 15.93
N GLY A 167 -9.91 -21.07 17.10
CA GLY A 167 -10.46 -20.65 18.39
C GLY A 167 -10.22 -19.19 18.78
N LYS A 168 -9.16 -18.54 18.31
CA LYS A 168 -8.84 -17.14 18.71
C LYS A 168 -9.63 -16.12 17.88
N THR A 169 -9.90 -16.41 16.60
CA THR A 169 -10.76 -15.59 15.73
C THR A 169 -12.20 -15.55 16.24
N ALA A 170 -12.74 -16.67 16.70
CA ALA A 170 -14.07 -16.71 17.29
C ALA A 170 -14.18 -15.83 18.55
N ALA A 171 -13.14 -15.81 19.41
CA ALA A 171 -13.12 -14.98 20.60
C ALA A 171 -12.99 -13.47 20.29
N ALA A 172 -12.24 -13.09 19.25
CA ALA A 172 -12.13 -11.71 18.81
C ALA A 172 -13.44 -11.20 18.20
N VAL A 173 -14.09 -12.01 17.37
CA VAL A 173 -15.42 -11.70 16.80
C VAL A 173 -16.49 -11.64 17.88
N ASP A 174 -16.47 -12.53 18.88
CA ASP A 174 -17.36 -12.48 20.05
C ASP A 174 -17.15 -11.22 20.90
N ASN A 175 -15.93 -10.74 21.04
CA ASN A 175 -15.62 -9.51 21.75
C ASN A 175 -16.15 -8.27 20.99
N LEU A 176 -16.04 -8.24 19.66
CA LEU A 176 -16.67 -7.20 18.83
C LEU A 176 -18.18 -7.21 18.94
N GLY A 177 -18.79 -8.39 18.96
CA GLY A 177 -20.22 -8.55 19.23
C GLY A 177 -20.65 -8.02 20.61
N LYS A 178 -19.79 -8.14 21.62
CA LYS A 178 -20.01 -7.60 22.98
C LYS A 178 -19.80 -6.09 23.03
N MET A 179 -18.80 -5.54 22.33
CA MET A 179 -18.57 -4.10 22.21
C MET A 179 -19.74 -3.41 21.50
N ALA A 180 -20.26 -3.98 20.42
CA ALA A 180 -21.44 -3.48 19.72
C ALA A 180 -22.72 -3.51 20.60
N GLN A 181 -22.77 -4.37 21.61
CA GLN A 181 -23.88 -4.42 22.58
C GLN A 181 -23.69 -3.49 23.78
N SER A 182 -22.47 -3.06 24.09
CA SER A 182 -22.14 -2.19 25.22
C SER A 182 -22.09 -0.68 24.87
N GLY A 183 -22.08 -0.31 23.60
CA GLY A 183 -22.02 1.06 23.10
C GLY A 183 -23.31 1.90 23.29
N GLY A 184 -24.29 1.41 23.98
CA GLY A 184 -25.60 2.06 24.19
C GLY A 184 -25.75 2.79 25.54
N LYS A 185 -24.77 3.59 25.98
CA LYS A 185 -24.96 4.52 27.12
C LYS A 185 -24.49 5.92 26.76
N THR A 186 -25.27 6.61 25.94
CA THR A 186 -25.30 8.07 25.98
C THR A 186 -26.50 8.48 26.85
N SER A 187 -26.19 9.22 27.91
CA SER A 187 -27.15 9.91 28.75
C SER A 187 -27.98 10.89 27.91
N ASP A 188 -29.29 10.75 27.87
CA ASP A 188 -30.23 11.79 28.21
C ASP A 188 -31.65 11.40 27.83
N GLY A 189 -32.60 11.75 28.73
CA GLY A 189 -34.03 11.80 28.39
C GLY A 189 -34.90 10.84 29.20
N LYS A 190 -35.26 11.26 30.42
CA LYS A 190 -36.41 10.75 31.18
C LYS A 190 -37.67 10.72 30.33
N ILE A 191 -38.30 9.56 30.18
CA ILE A 191 -39.74 9.44 30.08
C ILE A 191 -40.18 8.29 31.00
N SER A 192 -40.97 8.68 32.00
CA SER A 192 -41.64 7.80 32.97
C SER A 192 -42.80 7.04 32.34
N GLY A 193 -42.77 5.73 32.48
CA GLY A 193 -43.94 4.87 32.18
C GLY A 193 -43.92 3.64 33.06
N LYS A 194 -44.74 3.63 34.12
CA LYS A 194 -45.04 2.49 34.98
C LYS A 194 -45.72 1.37 34.20
N GLY A 195 -45.31 0.13 34.47
CA GLY A 195 -46.10 -1.01 34.03
C GLY A 195 -45.43 -2.37 34.24
N THR A 196 -45.63 -2.95 35.41
CA THR A 196 -45.84 -4.36 35.76
C THR A 196 -44.89 -5.48 35.30
N SER A 197 -44.50 -6.21 36.32
CA SER A 197 -43.79 -7.49 36.39
C SER A 197 -44.23 -8.56 35.38
N GLY A 198 -43.25 -9.26 34.85
CA GLY A 198 -43.45 -10.51 34.14
C GLY A 198 -42.11 -11.20 33.81
N LYS A 199 -41.67 -12.04 34.73
CA LYS A 199 -40.54 -12.95 34.56
C LYS A 199 -40.89 -13.96 33.46
N LYS A 200 -40.26 -13.92 32.30
CA LYS A 200 -40.23 -15.04 31.35
C LYS A 200 -38.83 -15.12 30.70
N THR A 201 -38.12 -16.14 31.10
CA THR A 201 -37.01 -16.71 30.36
C THR A 201 -37.55 -17.30 29.06
N GLY A 202 -37.30 -16.66 27.95
CA GLY A 202 -37.64 -17.16 26.64
C GLY A 202 -36.86 -16.37 25.61
N GLY A 203 -35.91 -17.03 24.95
CA GLY A 203 -35.17 -16.43 23.83
C GLY A 203 -36.20 -15.97 22.77
N THR A 204 -36.39 -14.69 22.65
CA THR A 204 -37.21 -14.10 21.57
C THR A 204 -36.50 -14.38 20.25
N SER A 205 -37.08 -15.28 19.46
CA SER A 205 -36.70 -15.49 18.07
C SER A 205 -36.79 -14.14 17.36
N LYS A 206 -35.64 -13.59 16.94
CA LYS A 206 -35.61 -12.36 16.17
C LYS A 206 -36.36 -12.57 14.85
N THR A 207 -37.24 -11.68 14.51
CA THR A 207 -37.91 -11.71 13.21
C THR A 207 -36.95 -11.34 12.09
N ALA A 208 -37.29 -11.68 10.85
CA ALA A 208 -36.48 -11.25 9.69
C ALA A 208 -36.37 -9.71 9.63
N TRP A 209 -37.43 -8.98 10.05
CA TRP A 209 -37.43 -7.53 10.12
C TRP A 209 -36.49 -6.98 11.20
N ASP A 210 -36.42 -7.60 12.37
CA ASP A 210 -35.47 -7.22 13.42
C ASP A 210 -34.04 -7.41 12.95
N THR A 211 -33.76 -8.42 12.14
CA THR A 211 -32.46 -8.65 11.52
C THR A 211 -32.12 -7.54 10.51
N VAL A 212 -33.09 -7.11 9.70
CA VAL A 212 -32.90 -5.98 8.77
C VAL A 212 -32.65 -4.68 9.53
N LEU A 213 -33.44 -4.40 10.58
CA LEU A 213 -33.22 -3.21 11.41
C LEU A 213 -31.84 -3.25 12.09
N LEU A 214 -31.42 -4.39 12.60
CA LEU A 214 -30.09 -4.57 13.18
C LEU A 214 -28.97 -4.34 12.15
N SER A 215 -29.17 -4.81 10.92
CA SER A 215 -28.18 -4.62 9.84
C SER A 215 -28.00 -3.16 9.42
N ARG A 216 -28.97 -2.31 9.66
CA ARG A 216 -28.99 -0.88 9.29
C ARG A 216 -28.63 0.07 10.43
N LYS A 217 -28.28 -0.45 11.60
CA LYS A 217 -27.86 0.40 12.72
C LYS A 217 -26.53 1.08 12.40
N SER A 218 -26.44 2.37 12.72
CA SER A 218 -25.23 3.18 12.53
C SER A 218 -24.12 2.91 13.55
N ASP A 219 -24.44 2.22 14.65
CA ASP A 219 -23.53 1.84 15.74
C ASP A 219 -22.87 0.46 15.52
N ARG A 220 -23.03 -0.11 14.32
CA ARG A 220 -22.36 -1.38 13.98
C ARG A 220 -20.86 -1.17 13.73
N PRO A 221 -20.04 -2.16 14.06
CA PRO A 221 -18.63 -2.13 13.71
C PRO A 221 -18.43 -1.93 12.21
N VAL A 222 -17.53 -1.03 11.85
CA VAL A 222 -17.05 -0.80 10.48
C VAL A 222 -15.75 -1.55 10.21
N ALA A 223 -15.25 -1.53 8.99
CA ALA A 223 -14.04 -2.25 8.59
C ALA A 223 -12.83 -1.94 9.50
N ALA A 224 -12.63 -0.68 9.88
CA ALA A 224 -11.55 -0.27 10.76
C ALA A 224 -11.63 -0.92 12.15
N ASP A 225 -12.85 -1.12 12.70
CA ASP A 225 -13.02 -1.79 13.99
C ASP A 225 -12.60 -3.26 13.92
N TYR A 226 -12.92 -3.93 12.81
CA TYR A 226 -12.50 -5.32 12.58
C TYR A 226 -10.99 -5.43 12.39
N ILE A 227 -10.40 -4.53 11.60
CA ILE A 227 -8.95 -4.49 11.38
C ILE A 227 -8.22 -4.35 12.72
N ASN A 228 -8.60 -3.35 13.52
CA ASN A 228 -7.99 -3.08 14.81
C ASN A 228 -8.19 -4.20 15.86
N ALA A 229 -9.26 -4.97 15.73
CA ALA A 229 -9.55 -6.05 16.66
C ALA A 229 -8.92 -7.39 16.28
N ILE A 230 -8.64 -7.60 15.00
CA ILE A 230 -8.17 -8.89 14.48
C ILE A 230 -6.65 -8.90 14.29
N PHE A 231 -6.07 -7.78 13.84
CA PHE A 231 -4.66 -7.71 13.48
C PHE A 231 -3.83 -7.00 14.54
N ASP A 232 -2.61 -7.48 14.75
CA ASP A 232 -1.64 -6.89 15.68
C ASP A 232 -1.00 -5.63 15.08
N GLU A 233 -0.73 -5.66 13.78
CA GLU A 233 -0.24 -4.53 12.99
C GLU A 233 -0.95 -4.51 11.64
N PHE A 234 -1.23 -3.30 11.14
CA PHE A 234 -1.82 -3.07 9.83
C PHE A 234 -1.14 -1.88 9.15
N ILE A 235 -0.73 -2.06 7.90
CA ILE A 235 -0.20 -1.00 7.05
C ILE A 235 -1.16 -0.83 5.90
N GLU A 236 -1.84 0.30 5.86
CA GLU A 236 -2.75 0.66 4.78
C GLU A 236 -1.96 1.06 3.53
N PHE A 237 -2.41 0.50 2.40
CA PHE A 237 -1.98 0.87 1.06
C PHE A 237 -3.15 1.40 0.26
N HIS A 238 -2.85 2.34 -0.64
CA HIS A 238 -3.82 3.07 -1.42
C HIS A 238 -3.71 2.73 -2.91
N GLY A 239 -4.82 2.92 -3.61
CA GLY A 239 -4.89 2.87 -5.06
C GLY A 239 -4.91 1.48 -5.67
N ASP A 240 -5.36 1.45 -6.92
CA ASP A 240 -5.47 0.24 -7.74
C ASP A 240 -4.34 0.11 -8.78
N ARG A 241 -3.42 1.08 -8.82
CA ARG A 241 -2.33 1.25 -9.79
C ARG A 241 -2.81 1.45 -11.23
N TYR A 242 -4.06 1.79 -11.40
CA TYR A 242 -4.67 1.89 -12.71
C TYR A 242 -5.47 3.17 -12.91
N PHE A 243 -6.30 3.55 -11.96
CA PHE A 243 -7.23 4.67 -12.09
C PHE A 243 -7.28 5.59 -10.88
N GLY A 244 -7.38 5.06 -9.67
CA GLY A 244 -7.57 5.87 -8.48
C GLY A 244 -7.60 5.08 -7.18
N ASP A 245 -7.94 5.77 -6.13
CA ASP A 245 -8.22 5.21 -4.81
C ASP A 245 -9.71 5.36 -4.50
N ASP A 246 -10.27 4.46 -3.68
CA ASP A 246 -11.66 4.52 -3.24
C ASP A 246 -11.72 4.48 -1.71
N GLY A 247 -12.08 5.61 -1.11
CA GLY A 247 -12.21 5.75 0.33
C GLY A 247 -13.27 4.85 1.00
N ALA A 248 -14.06 4.10 0.22
CA ALA A 248 -14.99 3.10 0.73
C ALA A 248 -14.30 1.76 1.04
N ILE A 249 -13.07 1.54 0.54
CA ILE A 249 -12.31 0.32 0.74
C ILE A 249 -11.02 0.64 1.48
N VAL A 250 -10.76 -0.10 2.55
CA VAL A 250 -9.48 -0.07 3.28
C VAL A 250 -8.74 -1.36 2.97
N GLY A 251 -7.58 -1.24 2.34
CA GLY A 251 -6.74 -2.37 1.96
C GLY A 251 -5.32 -2.23 2.48
N GLY A 252 -4.62 -3.33 2.65
CA GLY A 252 -3.24 -3.26 3.14
C GLY A 252 -2.67 -4.62 3.50
N ILE A 253 -1.51 -4.60 4.15
CA ILE A 253 -0.89 -5.79 4.75
C ILE A 253 -1.02 -5.75 6.26
N ALA A 254 -1.20 -6.91 6.85
CA ALA A 254 -1.46 -7.04 8.26
C ALA A 254 -0.66 -8.20 8.89
N MET A 255 -0.33 -8.05 10.18
CA MET A 255 0.19 -9.14 11.00
C MET A 255 -0.96 -9.76 11.79
N PHE A 256 -1.12 -11.06 11.66
CA PHE A 256 -2.13 -11.82 12.36
C PHE A 256 -1.46 -12.83 13.29
N HIS A 257 -1.42 -12.54 14.58
CA HIS A 257 -0.87 -13.40 15.64
C HIS A 257 0.53 -13.96 15.30
N GLY A 258 1.48 -13.03 15.08
CA GLY A 258 2.89 -13.33 14.82
C GLY A 258 3.69 -13.68 16.06
#